data_b9ff8dfbe9cc743487d2219406cd3da9
#
_entry.id   b9ff8dfbe9cc743487d2219406cd3da9
#
_cell.length_a   1.000
_cell.length_b   1.000
_cell.length_c   1.000
_cell.angle_alpha   90.00
_cell.angle_beta   90.00
_cell.angle_gamma   90.00
#
_symmetry.space_group_name_H-M   'P 1'
#
loop_
_entity.id
_entity.type
_entity.pdbx_description
1 polymer ?
#
loop_
_entity_poly.entity_id
_entity_poly.type
_entity_poly.pdbx_seq_one_letter_code
_entity_poly.pdbx_strand_id
1 'polypeptide(L)'
;MKRFSRITAVCMLLLIGITATPSPSAAAPPDPVLEWINIMNNTVLAAGTPPFFTSRVAAMVSASVFDAVNGIDPRYRPIHVAPNAPQGASPRAAAIEAAYVILADEYPTQAPALTMQVQASLAALAPSESARSISDGAAWGQTVANAIWAWRQTDGFAPPPAPFEGVLAIVGTPAAEGFWRPTPPLNAPGAGTQLATMTPWVLVRASQFRLPPPYALNSAQYAADLNETKTMGALSGSPRTADQSELALFWQSNTPLTWNRVAAQISAERGLSFHENVHLFALLNLTMADAVIACWDSKYRYSFWRPITAIREGLTPADADPAWEPWLDFFPAGTPAFPEYPSAHSSISGSAAFILASTFGDDTSFTVTSESRPGTRSFFSFSSAVSEIADARVFGGIHFRTSCDLGNTLGRNVADFVARHAMRPLGDDRNDD
;
A
#
# COMPACT_ATOMS: atom_id res chain seq x y z
N MET A 1 -12.12 -63.59 83.78
CA MET A 1 -12.80 -62.48 83.14
C MET A 1 -11.99 -62.06 81.93
N LYS A 2 -12.42 -62.45 80.75
CA LYS A 2 -11.68 -62.16 79.43
C LYS A 2 -12.38 -61.03 78.72
N ARG A 3 -11.67 -59.87 78.48
CA ARG A 3 -12.16 -58.75 77.69
C ARG A 3 -11.83 -59.02 76.22
N PHE A 4 -12.83 -59.04 75.34
CA PHE A 4 -12.68 -59.08 73.87
C PHE A 4 -12.53 -57.62 73.39
N SER A 5 -11.45 -57.38 72.68
CA SER A 5 -11.22 -56.13 71.92
C SER A 5 -11.74 -56.28 70.50
N ARG A 6 -12.63 -55.39 70.09
CA ARG A 6 -13.11 -55.31 68.66
C ARG A 6 -12.18 -54.39 67.90
N ILE A 7 -11.57 -54.93 66.85
CA ILE A 7 -10.83 -54.18 65.87
C ILE A 7 -11.80 -53.78 64.76
N THR A 8 -12.00 -52.45 64.56
CA THR A 8 -12.78 -51.86 63.46
C THR A 8 -11.82 -51.56 62.34
N ALA A 9 -11.95 -52.27 61.18
CA ALA A 9 -11.23 -52.02 59.98
C ALA A 9 -11.90 -50.85 59.21
N VAL A 10 -11.16 -49.76 59.03
CA VAL A 10 -11.59 -48.63 58.20
C VAL A 10 -11.05 -48.86 56.73
N CYS A 11 -11.94 -49.16 55.77
CA CYS A 11 -11.61 -49.20 54.41
C CYS A 11 -11.53 -47.78 53.87
N MET A 12 -10.34 -47.32 53.53
CA MET A 12 -10.06 -46.04 52.85
C MET A 12 -10.15 -46.25 51.34
N LEU A 13 -11.25 -45.77 50.70
CA LEU A 13 -11.40 -45.74 49.24
C LEU A 13 -10.56 -44.57 48.71
N LEU A 14 -9.47 -44.89 47.99
CA LEU A 14 -8.74 -43.93 47.19
C LEU A 14 -9.53 -43.63 45.90
N LEU A 15 -10.15 -42.46 45.79
CA LEU A 15 -10.67 -41.92 44.56
C LEU A 15 -9.46 -41.35 43.74
N ILE A 16 -9.03 -42.07 42.74
CA ILE A 16 -8.08 -41.54 41.76
C ILE A 16 -8.86 -40.60 40.79
N GLY A 17 -8.77 -39.31 41.05
CA GLY A 17 -9.29 -38.29 40.14
C GLY A 17 -8.41 -38.25 38.88
N ILE A 18 -8.95 -38.75 37.79
CA ILE A 18 -8.32 -38.55 36.45
C ILE A 18 -8.56 -37.07 36.10
N THR A 19 -7.57 -36.22 36.30
CA THR A 19 -7.56 -34.87 35.73
C THR A 19 -7.27 -35.00 34.24
N ALA A 20 -8.31 -34.88 33.42
CA ALA A 20 -8.15 -34.71 31.98
C ALA A 20 -7.39 -33.39 31.73
N THR A 21 -6.11 -33.48 31.31
CA THR A 21 -5.39 -32.34 30.80
C THR A 21 -6.09 -31.90 29.50
N PRO A 22 -6.48 -30.61 29.37
CA PRO A 22 -7.03 -30.15 28.09
C PRO A 22 -5.99 -30.39 27.02
N SER A 23 -6.36 -31.11 25.95
CA SER A 23 -5.54 -31.20 24.75
C SER A 23 -5.24 -29.80 24.27
N PRO A 24 -3.99 -29.48 23.85
CA PRO A 24 -3.71 -28.20 23.26
C PRO A 24 -4.66 -28.02 22.07
N SER A 25 -5.46 -26.95 22.14
CA SER A 25 -6.29 -26.56 20.99
C SER A 25 -5.36 -26.40 19.80
N ALA A 26 -5.60 -27.13 18.72
CA ALA A 26 -4.87 -26.92 17.48
C ALA A 26 -4.97 -25.43 17.14
N ALA A 27 -3.83 -24.79 16.93
CA ALA A 27 -3.81 -23.41 16.52
C ALA A 27 -4.70 -23.26 15.28
N ALA A 28 -5.57 -22.25 15.26
CA ALA A 28 -6.38 -21.98 14.08
C ALA A 28 -5.47 -21.85 12.86
N PRO A 29 -5.85 -22.42 11.70
CA PRO A 29 -5.03 -22.28 10.50
C PRO A 29 -4.80 -20.79 10.22
N PRO A 30 -3.60 -20.41 9.74
CA PRO A 30 -3.28 -19.02 9.46
C PRO A 30 -4.32 -18.43 8.49
N ASP A 31 -4.60 -17.12 8.66
CA ASP A 31 -5.51 -16.42 7.75
C ASP A 31 -4.86 -16.32 6.37
N PRO A 32 -5.44 -16.92 5.33
CA PRO A 32 -4.85 -16.95 4.00
C PRO A 32 -4.72 -15.55 3.37
N VAL A 33 -5.53 -14.57 3.79
CA VAL A 33 -5.38 -13.19 3.30
C VAL A 33 -4.09 -12.59 3.84
N LEU A 34 -3.83 -12.69 5.14
CA LEU A 34 -2.61 -12.18 5.75
C LEU A 34 -1.36 -12.90 5.22
N GLU A 35 -1.46 -14.21 5.02
CA GLU A 35 -0.40 -15.00 4.41
C GLU A 35 -0.07 -14.50 3.00
N TRP A 36 -1.06 -14.36 2.13
CA TRP A 36 -0.84 -14.00 0.73
C TRP A 36 -0.53 -12.51 0.53
N ILE A 37 -0.96 -11.62 1.42
CA ILE A 37 -0.45 -10.24 1.48
C ILE A 37 1.05 -10.22 1.80
N ASN A 38 1.50 -11.07 2.71
CA ASN A 38 2.94 -11.18 3.01
C ASN A 38 3.73 -11.78 1.83
N ILE A 39 3.20 -12.81 1.17
CA ILE A 39 3.78 -13.40 -0.04
C ILE A 39 3.86 -12.34 -1.15
N MET A 40 2.79 -11.58 -1.39
CA MET A 40 2.78 -10.47 -2.34
C MET A 40 3.87 -9.44 -2.02
N ASN A 41 3.98 -9.00 -0.78
CA ASN A 41 5.00 -8.05 -0.36
C ASN A 41 6.41 -8.55 -0.68
N ASN A 42 6.71 -9.81 -0.35
CA ASN A 42 8.01 -10.42 -0.61
C ASN A 42 8.30 -10.58 -2.11
N THR A 43 7.30 -10.97 -2.90
CA THR A 43 7.38 -11.12 -4.36
C THR A 43 7.69 -9.78 -5.03
N VAL A 44 6.98 -8.73 -4.64
CA VAL A 44 7.18 -7.35 -5.13
C VAL A 44 8.57 -6.83 -4.80
N LEU A 45 9.04 -7.05 -3.56
CA LEU A 45 10.39 -6.65 -3.13
C LEU A 45 11.46 -7.40 -3.91
N ALA A 46 11.33 -8.71 -4.08
CA ALA A 46 12.28 -9.53 -4.83
C ALA A 46 12.35 -9.13 -6.32
N ALA A 47 11.25 -8.64 -6.88
CA ALA A 47 11.18 -8.13 -8.25
C ALA A 47 11.72 -6.69 -8.38
N GLY A 48 11.94 -5.97 -7.28
CA GLY A 48 12.34 -4.56 -7.32
C GLY A 48 11.27 -3.64 -7.94
N THR A 49 9.99 -4.01 -7.82
CA THR A 49 8.88 -3.25 -8.41
C THR A 49 8.78 -1.86 -7.77
N PRO A 50 8.80 -0.78 -8.58
CA PRO A 50 8.67 0.58 -8.05
C PRO A 50 7.37 0.80 -7.27
N PRO A 51 7.37 1.64 -6.22
CA PRO A 51 6.20 1.85 -5.34
C PRO A 51 4.90 2.21 -6.09
N PHE A 52 4.98 3.04 -7.11
CA PHE A 52 3.82 3.46 -7.91
C PHE A 52 3.24 2.35 -8.80
N PHE A 53 4.03 1.34 -9.18
CA PHE A 53 3.53 0.13 -9.85
C PHE A 53 3.07 -0.92 -8.85
N THR A 54 3.68 -0.96 -7.68
CA THR A 54 3.25 -1.86 -6.58
C THR A 54 1.77 -1.67 -6.22
N SER A 55 1.27 -0.41 -6.22
CA SER A 55 -0.16 -0.16 -5.92
C SER A 55 -1.10 -0.87 -6.89
N ARG A 56 -0.75 -0.93 -8.20
CA ARG A 56 -1.55 -1.64 -9.20
C ARG A 56 -1.56 -3.15 -8.94
N VAL A 57 -0.39 -3.73 -8.66
CA VAL A 57 -0.27 -5.17 -8.35
C VAL A 57 -1.08 -5.51 -7.10
N ALA A 58 -0.91 -4.74 -6.03
CA ALA A 58 -1.63 -4.96 -4.78
C ALA A 58 -3.16 -4.83 -4.95
N ALA A 59 -3.61 -3.90 -5.78
CA ALA A 59 -5.02 -3.77 -6.12
C ALA A 59 -5.54 -4.96 -6.92
N MET A 60 -4.79 -5.47 -7.92
CA MET A 60 -5.19 -6.67 -8.67
C MET A 60 -5.29 -7.91 -7.78
N VAL A 61 -4.31 -8.14 -6.91
CA VAL A 61 -4.34 -9.26 -5.96
C VAL A 61 -5.55 -9.13 -5.03
N SER A 62 -5.74 -7.97 -4.42
CA SER A 62 -6.80 -7.79 -3.42
C SER A 62 -8.21 -7.78 -4.02
N ALA A 63 -8.38 -7.24 -5.24
CA ALA A 63 -9.65 -7.29 -5.96
C ALA A 63 -10.01 -8.73 -6.35
N SER A 64 -9.02 -9.52 -6.79
CA SER A 64 -9.23 -10.93 -7.15
C SER A 64 -9.61 -11.76 -5.92
N VAL A 65 -8.92 -11.57 -4.81
CA VAL A 65 -9.24 -12.22 -3.52
C VAL A 65 -10.65 -11.83 -3.07
N PHE A 66 -11.00 -10.55 -3.14
CA PHE A 66 -12.31 -10.07 -2.72
C PHE A 66 -13.44 -10.67 -3.57
N ASP A 67 -13.37 -10.54 -4.89
CA ASP A 67 -14.43 -11.05 -5.76
C ASP A 67 -14.53 -12.58 -5.71
N ALA A 68 -13.41 -13.31 -5.52
CA ALA A 68 -13.41 -14.74 -5.35
C ALA A 68 -14.15 -15.18 -4.07
N VAL A 69 -13.86 -14.53 -2.94
CA VAL A 69 -14.52 -14.84 -1.66
C VAL A 69 -15.98 -14.39 -1.66
N ASN A 70 -16.23 -13.15 -2.10
CA ASN A 70 -17.58 -12.59 -2.18
C ASN A 70 -18.47 -13.33 -3.20
N GLY A 71 -17.86 -13.99 -4.18
CA GLY A 71 -18.57 -14.83 -5.15
C GLY A 71 -19.12 -16.13 -4.56
N ILE A 72 -18.52 -16.64 -3.47
CA ILE A 72 -18.95 -17.84 -2.73
C ILE A 72 -19.90 -17.45 -1.59
N ASP A 73 -19.56 -16.39 -0.84
CA ASP A 73 -20.30 -15.88 0.32
C ASP A 73 -20.67 -14.40 0.09
N PRO A 74 -21.71 -14.13 -0.70
CA PRO A 74 -22.03 -12.76 -1.12
C PRO A 74 -22.49 -11.89 0.05
N ARG A 75 -21.73 -10.82 0.32
CA ARG A 75 -22.01 -9.80 1.37
C ARG A 75 -22.05 -8.41 0.81
N TYR A 76 -21.34 -8.19 -0.29
CA TYR A 76 -21.08 -6.88 -0.87
C TYR A 76 -21.33 -6.88 -2.39
N ARG A 77 -21.48 -5.70 -2.97
CA ARG A 77 -21.44 -5.53 -4.42
C ARG A 77 -20.04 -5.92 -4.92
N PRO A 78 -19.92 -6.74 -5.98
CA PRO A 78 -18.64 -7.15 -6.53
C PRO A 78 -17.88 -5.95 -7.12
N ILE A 79 -16.56 -6.07 -7.19
CA ILE A 79 -15.71 -5.09 -7.89
C ILE A 79 -15.89 -5.25 -9.41
N HIS A 80 -15.77 -6.48 -9.90
CA HIS A 80 -15.84 -6.77 -11.34
C HIS A 80 -16.54 -8.08 -11.65
N VAL A 81 -16.33 -9.14 -10.88
CA VAL A 81 -16.84 -10.50 -11.19
C VAL A 81 -18.07 -10.79 -10.36
N ALA A 82 -19.20 -10.97 -11.05
CA ALA A 82 -20.46 -11.32 -10.40
C ALA A 82 -20.39 -12.70 -9.71
N PRO A 83 -21.08 -12.88 -8.55
CA PRO A 83 -21.14 -14.15 -7.85
C PRO A 83 -21.69 -15.27 -8.72
N ASN A 84 -20.92 -16.34 -8.91
CA ASN A 84 -21.31 -17.55 -9.65
C ASN A 84 -20.47 -18.77 -9.25
N ALA A 85 -20.05 -18.84 -7.99
CA ALA A 85 -19.24 -19.95 -7.49
C ALA A 85 -20.03 -21.24 -7.36
N PRO A 86 -19.38 -22.42 -7.49
CA PRO A 86 -19.99 -23.70 -7.17
C PRO A 86 -20.45 -23.74 -5.70
N GLN A 87 -21.61 -24.37 -5.47
CA GLN A 87 -22.12 -24.54 -4.10
C GLN A 87 -21.16 -25.40 -3.25
N GLY A 88 -20.80 -24.92 -2.10
CA GLY A 88 -19.88 -25.59 -1.17
C GLY A 88 -18.39 -25.41 -1.49
N ALA A 89 -18.06 -24.56 -2.46
CA ALA A 89 -16.68 -24.17 -2.72
C ALA A 89 -16.04 -23.48 -1.49
N SER A 90 -14.75 -23.71 -1.27
CA SER A 90 -13.99 -23.11 -0.16
C SER A 90 -13.67 -21.64 -0.44
N PRO A 91 -14.14 -20.68 0.39
CA PRO A 91 -13.74 -19.28 0.24
C PRO A 91 -12.24 -19.06 0.51
N ARG A 92 -11.64 -19.88 1.39
CA ARG A 92 -10.21 -19.80 1.72
C ARG A 92 -9.35 -20.28 0.53
N ALA A 93 -9.72 -21.41 -0.08
CA ALA A 93 -9.02 -21.89 -1.28
C ALA A 93 -9.17 -20.92 -2.45
N ALA A 94 -10.34 -20.30 -2.61
CA ALA A 94 -10.56 -19.28 -3.64
C ALA A 94 -9.67 -18.04 -3.42
N ALA A 95 -9.53 -17.57 -2.18
CA ALA A 95 -8.63 -16.46 -1.86
C ALA A 95 -7.17 -16.79 -2.18
N ILE A 96 -6.70 -17.97 -1.77
CA ILE A 96 -5.33 -18.44 -2.02
C ILE A 96 -5.03 -18.50 -3.52
N GLU A 97 -5.89 -19.17 -4.28
CA GLU A 97 -5.68 -19.34 -5.71
C GLU A 97 -5.79 -18.04 -6.48
N ALA A 98 -6.74 -17.15 -6.11
CA ALA A 98 -6.89 -15.85 -6.75
C ALA A 98 -5.64 -14.98 -6.57
N ALA A 99 -5.05 -14.96 -5.39
CA ALA A 99 -3.82 -14.24 -5.15
C ALA A 99 -2.63 -14.83 -5.92
N TYR A 100 -2.51 -16.16 -5.94
CA TYR A 100 -1.46 -16.87 -6.65
C TYR A 100 -1.47 -16.57 -8.15
N VAL A 101 -2.62 -16.68 -8.81
CA VAL A 101 -2.73 -16.48 -10.27
C VAL A 101 -2.25 -15.09 -10.66
N ILE A 102 -2.72 -14.04 -9.98
CA ILE A 102 -2.27 -12.66 -10.26
C ILE A 102 -0.76 -12.51 -10.08
N LEU A 103 -0.20 -13.05 -8.99
CA LEU A 103 1.23 -12.92 -8.74
C LEU A 103 2.08 -13.74 -9.73
N ALA A 104 1.61 -14.91 -10.15
CA ALA A 104 2.32 -15.75 -11.11
C ALA A 104 2.31 -15.13 -12.53
N ASP A 105 1.22 -14.50 -12.93
CA ASP A 105 1.10 -13.80 -14.21
C ASP A 105 1.91 -12.49 -14.22
N GLU A 106 1.92 -11.73 -13.13
CA GLU A 106 2.70 -10.49 -13.03
C GLU A 106 4.20 -10.75 -12.87
N TYR A 107 4.59 -11.86 -12.21
CA TYR A 107 5.98 -12.21 -11.92
C TYR A 107 6.34 -13.62 -12.40
N PRO A 108 6.35 -13.89 -13.72
CA PRO A 108 6.55 -15.24 -14.26
C PRO A 108 7.89 -15.87 -13.88
N THR A 109 8.92 -15.07 -13.61
CA THR A 109 10.23 -15.56 -13.12
C THR A 109 10.15 -16.11 -11.70
N GLN A 110 9.18 -15.70 -10.90
CA GLN A 110 8.95 -16.19 -9.54
C GLN A 110 7.84 -17.27 -9.48
N ALA A 111 7.16 -17.56 -10.58
CA ALA A 111 6.06 -18.53 -10.64
C ALA A 111 6.41 -19.91 -10.06
N PRO A 112 7.63 -20.49 -10.24
CA PRO A 112 7.96 -21.78 -9.61
C PRO A 112 7.92 -21.74 -8.08
N ALA A 113 8.39 -20.65 -7.45
CA ALA A 113 8.35 -20.49 -6.00
C ALA A 113 6.91 -20.25 -5.52
N LEU A 114 6.15 -19.43 -6.23
CA LEU A 114 4.73 -19.17 -5.94
C LEU A 114 3.88 -20.44 -6.07
N THR A 115 4.20 -21.33 -7.03
CA THR A 115 3.54 -22.64 -7.17
C THR A 115 3.75 -23.53 -5.95
N MET A 116 4.94 -23.53 -5.36
CA MET A 116 5.18 -24.28 -4.12
C MET A 116 4.39 -23.67 -2.95
N GLN A 117 4.26 -22.35 -2.88
CA GLN A 117 3.51 -21.66 -1.82
C GLN A 117 2.01 -21.96 -1.93
N VAL A 118 1.40 -21.87 -3.12
CA VAL A 118 -0.03 -22.15 -3.29
C VAL A 118 -0.35 -23.60 -2.94
N GLN A 119 0.48 -24.55 -3.33
CA GLN A 119 0.31 -25.96 -2.95
C GLN A 119 0.37 -26.16 -1.43
N ALA A 120 1.31 -25.50 -0.75
CA ALA A 120 1.43 -25.57 0.71
C ALA A 120 0.21 -24.93 1.41
N SER A 121 -0.23 -23.75 0.97
CA SER A 121 -1.39 -23.06 1.54
C SER A 121 -2.68 -23.86 1.34
N LEU A 122 -2.92 -24.43 0.15
CA LEU A 122 -4.10 -25.28 -0.11
C LEU A 122 -4.05 -26.58 0.70
N ALA A 123 -2.88 -27.22 0.83
CA ALA A 123 -2.72 -28.43 1.65
C ALA A 123 -3.01 -28.16 3.14
N ALA A 124 -2.72 -26.97 3.64
CA ALA A 124 -3.00 -26.57 5.01
C ALA A 124 -4.51 -26.51 5.34
N LEU A 125 -5.38 -26.44 4.34
CA LEU A 125 -6.83 -26.45 4.52
C LEU A 125 -7.40 -27.88 4.71
N ALA A 126 -6.69 -28.91 4.25
CA ALA A 126 -7.18 -30.30 4.24
C ALA A 126 -7.65 -30.86 5.60
N PRO A 127 -7.10 -30.44 6.77
CA PRO A 127 -7.60 -30.90 8.08
C PRO A 127 -9.01 -30.38 8.42
N SER A 128 -9.44 -29.27 7.83
CA SER A 128 -10.70 -28.59 8.15
C SER A 128 -11.72 -28.58 7.01
N GLU A 129 -11.28 -28.83 5.78
CA GLU A 129 -12.13 -28.73 4.59
C GLU A 129 -12.01 -29.96 3.70
N SER A 130 -13.10 -30.33 2.99
CA SER A 130 -13.06 -31.49 2.08
C SER A 130 -12.23 -31.20 0.82
N ALA A 131 -11.60 -32.20 0.26
CA ALA A 131 -10.83 -32.09 -0.98
C ALA A 131 -11.67 -31.50 -2.13
N ARG A 132 -12.96 -31.79 -2.19
CA ARG A 132 -13.90 -31.25 -3.19
C ARG A 132 -14.11 -29.74 -2.96
N SER A 133 -14.38 -29.32 -1.73
CA SER A 133 -14.56 -27.91 -1.37
C SER A 133 -13.32 -27.07 -1.74
N ILE A 134 -12.13 -27.59 -1.42
CA ILE A 134 -10.85 -26.96 -1.76
C ILE A 134 -10.66 -26.86 -3.27
N SER A 135 -10.91 -27.97 -4.01
CA SER A 135 -10.76 -27.99 -5.47
C SER A 135 -11.75 -27.05 -6.16
N ASP A 136 -13.02 -27.04 -5.75
CA ASP A 136 -14.06 -26.18 -6.32
C ASP A 136 -13.75 -24.70 -6.00
N GLY A 137 -13.25 -24.40 -4.80
CA GLY A 137 -12.81 -23.08 -4.38
C GLY A 137 -11.61 -22.57 -5.19
N ALA A 138 -10.57 -23.38 -5.34
CA ALA A 138 -9.39 -23.03 -6.13
C ALA A 138 -9.76 -22.77 -7.60
N ALA A 139 -10.56 -23.63 -8.21
CA ALA A 139 -11.02 -23.46 -9.60
C ALA A 139 -11.83 -22.16 -9.78
N TRP A 140 -12.64 -21.80 -8.80
CA TRP A 140 -13.37 -20.53 -8.80
C TRP A 140 -12.40 -19.33 -8.63
N GLY A 141 -11.46 -19.40 -7.69
CA GLY A 141 -10.45 -18.37 -7.47
C GLY A 141 -9.64 -18.09 -8.75
N GLN A 142 -9.19 -19.13 -9.44
CA GLN A 142 -8.54 -19.03 -10.73
C GLN A 142 -9.43 -18.34 -11.79
N THR A 143 -10.71 -18.69 -11.85
CA THR A 143 -11.67 -18.09 -12.79
C THR A 143 -11.80 -16.58 -12.55
N VAL A 144 -11.94 -16.17 -11.28
CA VAL A 144 -12.05 -14.75 -10.90
C VAL A 144 -10.75 -14.00 -11.20
N ALA A 145 -9.61 -14.56 -10.82
CA ALA A 145 -8.32 -13.92 -11.06
C ALA A 145 -8.05 -13.71 -12.55
N ASN A 146 -8.34 -14.71 -13.40
CA ASN A 146 -8.22 -14.57 -14.85
C ASN A 146 -9.13 -13.47 -15.41
N ALA A 147 -10.34 -13.29 -14.87
CA ALA A 147 -11.25 -12.23 -15.29
C ALA A 147 -10.74 -10.85 -14.89
N ILE A 148 -10.26 -10.70 -13.64
CA ILE A 148 -9.63 -9.45 -13.16
C ILE A 148 -8.37 -9.13 -13.98
N TRP A 149 -7.53 -10.13 -14.22
CA TRP A 149 -6.33 -9.97 -15.06
C TRP A 149 -6.69 -9.48 -16.46
N ALA A 150 -7.60 -10.15 -17.14
CA ALA A 150 -8.07 -9.78 -18.48
C ALA A 150 -8.65 -8.35 -18.52
N TRP A 151 -9.45 -7.98 -17.51
CA TRP A 151 -9.98 -6.62 -17.38
C TRP A 151 -8.86 -5.59 -17.26
N ARG A 152 -7.86 -5.85 -16.43
CA ARG A 152 -6.76 -4.89 -16.18
C ARG A 152 -5.68 -4.90 -17.27
N GLN A 153 -5.69 -5.82 -18.23
CA GLN A 153 -4.85 -5.74 -19.41
C GLN A 153 -5.26 -4.59 -20.36
N THR A 154 -6.47 -4.07 -20.24
CA THR A 154 -7.01 -2.97 -21.06
C THR A 154 -7.14 -1.65 -20.29
N ASP A 155 -6.51 -1.53 -19.11
CA ASP A 155 -6.61 -0.36 -18.25
C ASP A 155 -5.74 0.83 -18.70
N GLY A 156 -4.92 0.68 -19.72
CA GLY A 156 -4.01 1.70 -20.22
C GLY A 156 -2.61 1.64 -19.58
N PHE A 157 -2.32 0.61 -18.77
CA PHE A 157 -0.99 0.42 -18.20
C PHE A 157 0.05 -0.02 -19.26
N ALA A 158 -0.35 -0.85 -20.19
CA ALA A 158 0.51 -1.37 -21.25
C ALA A 158 -0.14 -1.19 -22.65
N PRO A 159 0.65 -0.91 -23.71
CA PRO A 159 2.09 -0.62 -23.66
C PRO A 159 2.38 0.75 -23.01
N PRO A 160 3.53 0.95 -22.37
CA PRO A 160 3.89 2.25 -21.84
C PRO A 160 3.98 3.28 -22.98
N PRO A 161 3.57 4.54 -22.75
CA PRO A 161 3.73 5.61 -23.75
C PRO A 161 5.20 5.92 -24.00
N ALA A 162 5.47 6.75 -25.02
CA ALA A 162 6.81 7.24 -25.27
C ALA A 162 7.41 7.91 -24.02
N PRO A 163 8.74 7.80 -23.81
CA PRO A 163 9.41 8.43 -22.68
C PRO A 163 9.12 9.93 -22.59
N PHE A 164 8.84 10.43 -21.40
CA PHE A 164 8.61 11.84 -21.14
C PHE A 164 9.93 12.52 -20.77
N GLU A 165 10.47 13.31 -21.68
CA GLU A 165 11.75 14.02 -21.49
C GLU A 165 11.60 15.37 -20.79
N GLY A 166 10.42 15.65 -20.24
CA GLY A 166 10.11 16.94 -19.63
C GLY A 166 9.71 17.99 -20.66
N VAL A 167 9.55 19.20 -20.19
CA VAL A 167 9.34 20.34 -21.06
C VAL A 167 10.69 20.71 -21.67
N LEU A 168 10.89 20.37 -22.94
CA LEU A 168 12.09 20.69 -23.72
C LEU A 168 12.13 22.19 -24.08
N ALA A 169 11.87 23.05 -23.11
CA ALA A 169 12.21 24.47 -23.26
C ALA A 169 13.73 24.58 -23.20
N ILE A 170 14.28 25.52 -23.95
CA ILE A 170 15.73 25.76 -23.99
C ILE A 170 16.18 26.03 -22.55
N VAL A 171 17.03 25.14 -22.01
CA VAL A 171 17.61 25.29 -20.66
C VAL A 171 18.21 26.69 -20.53
N GLY A 172 17.86 27.39 -19.44
CA GLY A 172 18.30 28.75 -19.20
C GLY A 172 17.41 29.85 -19.82
N THR A 173 16.22 29.48 -20.33
CA THR A 173 15.22 30.48 -20.72
C THR A 173 14.08 30.54 -19.68
N PRO A 174 13.41 31.68 -19.49
CA PRO A 174 12.23 31.81 -18.60
C PRO A 174 11.11 30.79 -18.92
N ALA A 175 11.06 30.29 -20.17
CA ALA A 175 10.10 29.28 -20.56
C ALA A 175 10.33 27.88 -19.92
N ALA A 176 11.52 27.63 -19.34
CA ALA A 176 11.85 26.40 -18.63
C ALA A 176 11.62 26.50 -17.10
N GLU A 177 11.45 27.70 -16.59
CA GLU A 177 11.23 27.93 -15.15
C GLU A 177 9.92 27.26 -14.68
N GLY A 178 9.99 26.58 -13.54
CA GLY A 178 8.84 25.89 -12.96
C GLY A 178 8.53 24.52 -13.57
N PHE A 179 9.12 24.17 -14.73
CA PHE A 179 8.80 22.89 -15.38
C PHE A 179 9.85 21.81 -15.11
N TRP A 180 9.33 20.59 -14.93
CA TRP A 180 10.14 19.40 -14.70
C TRP A 180 10.95 19.00 -15.93
N ARG A 181 12.15 18.56 -15.68
CA ARG A 181 13.07 17.90 -16.61
C ARG A 181 13.87 16.83 -15.88
N PRO A 182 14.50 15.89 -16.59
CA PRO A 182 15.38 14.90 -16.00
C PRO A 182 16.37 15.52 -15.02
N THR A 183 16.55 14.86 -13.87
CA THR A 183 17.42 15.34 -12.77
C THR A 183 18.67 14.48 -12.65
N PRO A 184 19.82 15.09 -12.27
CA PRO A 184 21.02 14.30 -12.01
C PRO A 184 20.84 13.37 -10.80
N PRO A 185 21.66 12.31 -10.64
CA PRO A 185 22.77 11.95 -11.53
C PRO A 185 22.33 11.16 -12.76
N LEU A 186 21.14 10.50 -12.72
CA LEU A 186 20.71 9.57 -13.77
C LEU A 186 20.16 10.25 -15.02
N ASN A 187 19.62 11.45 -14.89
CA ASN A 187 18.93 12.17 -15.97
C ASN A 187 17.93 11.26 -16.74
N ALA A 188 17.22 10.42 -16.00
CA ALA A 188 16.26 9.47 -16.56
C ALA A 188 14.98 10.18 -16.99
N PRO A 189 14.32 9.71 -18.07
CA PRO A 189 13.02 10.22 -18.50
C PRO A 189 11.94 9.97 -17.44
N GLY A 190 10.82 10.69 -17.56
CA GLY A 190 9.72 10.64 -16.61
C GLY A 190 9.08 9.26 -16.51
N ALA A 191 9.07 8.69 -15.31
CA ALA A 191 8.58 7.34 -15.03
C ALA A 191 7.07 7.30 -14.76
N GLY A 192 6.44 6.21 -15.18
CA GLY A 192 5.04 5.90 -14.86
C GLY A 192 4.02 6.80 -15.58
N THR A 193 4.37 7.41 -16.72
CA THR A 193 3.49 8.33 -17.46
C THR A 193 2.12 7.74 -17.77
N GLN A 194 2.04 6.43 -18.01
CA GLN A 194 0.78 5.70 -18.25
C GLN A 194 -0.21 5.79 -17.07
N LEU A 195 0.26 5.93 -15.84
CA LEU A 195 -0.61 6.04 -14.66
C LEU A 195 -1.49 7.29 -14.69
N ALA A 196 -1.04 8.37 -15.36
CA ALA A 196 -1.81 9.60 -15.46
C ALA A 196 -3.12 9.47 -16.26
N THR A 197 -3.21 8.44 -17.12
CA THR A 197 -4.36 8.18 -18.00
C THR A 197 -4.94 6.78 -17.81
N MET A 198 -4.36 5.98 -16.94
CA MET A 198 -4.84 4.64 -16.63
C MET A 198 -6.28 4.69 -16.11
N THR A 199 -7.09 3.70 -16.49
CA THR A 199 -8.45 3.55 -15.97
C THR A 199 -8.41 3.27 -14.48
N PRO A 200 -9.03 4.10 -13.64
CA PRO A 200 -9.10 3.86 -12.20
C PRO A 200 -9.88 2.59 -11.84
N TRP A 201 -9.84 2.24 -10.57
CA TRP A 201 -10.60 1.13 -10.02
C TRP A 201 -12.01 1.52 -9.61
N VAL A 202 -12.15 2.64 -8.90
CA VAL A 202 -13.41 3.14 -8.32
C VAL A 202 -13.68 4.56 -8.77
N LEU A 203 -12.66 5.39 -8.92
CA LEU A 203 -12.83 6.74 -9.45
C LEU A 203 -13.40 6.69 -10.87
N VAL A 204 -14.22 7.68 -11.23
CA VAL A 204 -14.80 7.80 -12.58
C VAL A 204 -13.73 8.14 -13.62
N ARG A 205 -12.70 8.89 -13.22
CA ARG A 205 -11.58 9.31 -14.08
C ARG A 205 -10.38 9.73 -13.23
N ALA A 206 -9.18 9.65 -13.78
CA ALA A 206 -7.92 10.04 -13.11
C ALA A 206 -7.95 11.48 -12.57
N SER A 207 -8.59 12.40 -13.29
CA SER A 207 -8.66 13.83 -12.94
C SER A 207 -9.76 14.21 -11.95
N GLN A 208 -10.48 13.23 -11.38
CA GLN A 208 -11.67 13.52 -10.54
C GLN A 208 -11.32 14.39 -9.32
N PHE A 209 -10.19 14.16 -8.71
CA PHE A 209 -9.68 14.91 -7.56
C PHE A 209 -8.42 15.71 -7.88
N ARG A 210 -8.24 16.10 -9.16
CA ARG A 210 -7.08 16.91 -9.55
C ARG A 210 -6.96 18.14 -8.65
N LEU A 211 -5.79 18.30 -8.07
CA LEU A 211 -5.47 19.44 -7.23
C LEU A 211 -5.42 20.75 -8.02
N PRO A 212 -5.53 21.91 -7.37
CA PRO A 212 -5.21 23.18 -8.00
C PRO A 212 -3.75 23.20 -8.48
N PRO A 213 -3.37 24.12 -9.38
CA PRO A 213 -1.97 24.22 -9.79
C PRO A 213 -1.05 24.56 -8.60
N PRO A 214 0.25 24.20 -8.71
CA PRO A 214 1.27 24.66 -7.75
C PRO A 214 1.22 26.17 -7.57
N TYR A 215 1.70 26.66 -6.44
CA TYR A 215 1.81 28.11 -6.21
C TYR A 215 2.67 28.78 -7.28
N ALA A 216 2.30 30.00 -7.64
CA ALA A 216 3.08 30.81 -8.57
C ALA A 216 4.51 31.04 -8.02
N LEU A 217 5.51 30.98 -8.90
CA LEU A 217 6.92 31.06 -8.51
C LEU A 217 7.29 32.35 -7.78
N ASN A 218 6.54 33.44 -8.03
CA ASN A 218 6.71 34.74 -7.36
C ASN A 218 5.85 34.90 -6.10
N SER A 219 5.19 33.83 -5.61
CA SER A 219 4.36 33.89 -4.41
C SER A 219 5.18 33.70 -3.13
N ALA A 220 4.68 34.27 -2.02
CA ALA A 220 5.30 34.09 -0.72
C ALA A 220 5.27 32.60 -0.26
N GLN A 221 4.23 31.84 -0.65
CA GLN A 221 4.09 30.44 -0.32
C GLN A 221 5.16 29.60 -1.02
N TYR A 222 5.38 29.84 -2.32
CA TYR A 222 6.46 29.13 -3.04
C TYR A 222 7.83 29.48 -2.45
N ALA A 223 8.08 30.76 -2.11
CA ALA A 223 9.34 31.18 -1.47
C ALA A 223 9.54 30.49 -0.12
N ALA A 224 8.50 30.34 0.68
CA ALA A 224 8.56 29.60 1.95
C ALA A 224 8.91 28.11 1.73
N ASP A 225 8.22 27.43 0.81
CA ASP A 225 8.46 26.04 0.44
C ASP A 225 9.90 25.82 -0.07
N LEU A 226 10.37 26.72 -0.94
CA LEU A 226 11.72 26.67 -1.51
C LEU A 226 12.76 26.83 -0.40
N ASN A 227 12.60 27.81 0.48
CA ASN A 227 13.54 28.08 1.57
C ASN A 227 13.57 26.94 2.60
N GLU A 228 12.42 26.38 2.97
CA GLU A 228 12.36 25.22 3.86
C GLU A 228 13.12 24.04 3.26
N THR A 229 12.83 23.68 2.00
CA THR A 229 13.47 22.54 1.34
C THR A 229 14.96 22.80 1.09
N LYS A 230 15.36 24.03 0.68
CA LYS A 230 16.76 24.41 0.50
C LYS A 230 17.56 24.25 1.79
N THR A 231 16.98 24.65 2.92
CA THR A 231 17.64 24.63 4.23
C THR A 231 17.60 23.23 4.85
N MET A 232 16.41 22.63 4.96
CA MET A 232 16.24 21.37 5.66
C MET A 232 16.60 20.16 4.78
N GLY A 233 16.48 20.28 3.48
CA GLY A 233 16.72 19.20 2.51
C GLY A 233 18.18 19.06 2.06
N ALA A 234 19.08 19.99 2.39
CA ALA A 234 20.46 19.99 1.90
C ALA A 234 21.29 18.79 2.41
N LEU A 235 22.14 18.23 1.55
CA LEU A 235 23.10 17.17 1.91
C LEU A 235 24.08 17.65 2.98
N SER A 236 24.58 18.88 2.87
CA SER A 236 25.55 19.46 3.78
C SER A 236 25.06 20.80 4.33
N GLY A 237 25.48 21.13 5.56
CA GLY A 237 25.14 22.41 6.20
C GLY A 237 23.70 22.53 6.68
N SER A 238 22.88 21.49 6.56
CA SER A 238 21.50 21.49 7.04
C SER A 238 21.43 21.49 8.58
N PRO A 239 20.49 22.24 9.18
CA PRO A 239 20.25 22.20 10.63
C PRO A 239 19.46 20.97 11.09
N ARG A 240 19.15 20.01 10.20
CA ARG A 240 18.44 18.78 10.58
C ARG A 240 19.12 18.08 11.74
N THR A 241 18.31 17.54 12.66
CA THR A 241 18.79 16.59 13.67
C THR A 241 19.19 15.25 13.05
N ALA A 242 19.87 14.42 13.84
CA ALA A 242 20.20 13.06 13.41
C ALA A 242 18.92 12.24 13.11
N ASP A 243 17.88 12.36 13.96
CA ASP A 243 16.60 11.67 13.73
C ASP A 243 15.88 12.16 12.45
N GLN A 244 15.88 13.47 12.19
CA GLN A 244 15.32 14.03 10.95
C GLN A 244 16.05 13.54 9.70
N SER A 245 17.34 13.29 9.81
CA SER A 245 18.13 12.70 8.73
C SER A 245 17.81 11.22 8.55
N GLU A 246 17.67 10.45 9.63
CA GLU A 246 17.32 9.04 9.60
C GLU A 246 15.87 8.80 9.13
N LEU A 247 14.89 9.60 9.57
CA LEU A 247 13.50 9.44 9.11
C LEU A 247 13.36 9.66 7.60
N ALA A 248 14.13 10.60 7.02
CA ALA A 248 14.12 10.81 5.58
C ALA A 248 14.60 9.57 4.81
N LEU A 249 15.57 8.85 5.34
CA LEU A 249 16.07 7.58 4.79
C LEU A 249 15.09 6.43 5.02
N PHE A 250 14.52 6.35 6.22
CA PHE A 250 13.58 5.32 6.60
C PHE A 250 12.34 5.31 5.67
N TRP A 251 11.80 6.48 5.37
CA TRP A 251 10.62 6.65 4.51
C TRP A 251 10.92 6.66 3.00
N GLN A 252 12.09 6.18 2.57
CA GLN A 252 12.30 5.79 1.18
C GLN A 252 11.68 4.43 0.84
N SER A 253 11.08 3.78 1.82
CA SER A 253 10.41 2.48 1.69
C SER A 253 9.33 2.48 0.61
N ASN A 254 9.03 1.27 0.12
CA ASN A 254 7.92 1.03 -0.79
C ASN A 254 6.59 1.27 -0.05
N THR A 255 6.02 2.45 -0.21
CA THR A 255 4.86 2.94 0.57
C THR A 255 3.67 1.99 0.57
N PRO A 256 3.20 1.42 -0.56
CA PRO A 256 2.12 0.42 -0.55
C PRO A 256 2.44 -0.80 0.31
N LEU A 257 3.66 -1.34 0.24
CA LEU A 257 4.05 -2.48 1.06
C LEU A 257 4.08 -2.13 2.54
N THR A 258 4.57 -0.94 2.87
CA THR A 258 4.59 -0.45 4.26
C THR A 258 3.18 -0.43 4.85
N TRP A 259 2.20 0.14 4.14
CA TRP A 259 0.82 0.21 4.64
C TRP A 259 0.12 -1.16 4.66
N ASN A 260 0.47 -2.08 3.75
CA ASN A 260 0.00 -3.47 3.83
C ASN A 260 0.58 -4.20 5.06
N ARG A 261 1.86 -3.98 5.41
CA ARG A 261 2.45 -4.53 6.65
C ARG A 261 1.79 -3.98 7.91
N VAL A 262 1.55 -2.67 7.95
CA VAL A 262 0.84 -2.02 9.07
C VAL A 262 -0.58 -2.57 9.22
N ALA A 263 -1.32 -2.68 8.12
CA ALA A 263 -2.67 -3.25 8.13
C ALA A 263 -2.68 -4.70 8.62
N ALA A 264 -1.74 -5.53 8.15
CA ALA A 264 -1.62 -6.93 8.57
C ALA A 264 -1.28 -7.07 10.06
N GLN A 265 -0.36 -6.24 10.57
CA GLN A 265 -0.03 -6.20 11.98
C GLN A 265 -1.26 -5.88 12.83
N ILE A 266 -1.95 -4.77 12.55
CA ILE A 266 -3.10 -4.32 13.35
C ILE A 266 -4.25 -5.31 13.23
N SER A 267 -4.51 -5.84 12.03
CA SER A 267 -5.52 -6.88 11.82
C SER A 267 -5.29 -8.11 12.69
N ALA A 268 -4.05 -8.62 12.73
CA ALA A 268 -3.69 -9.76 13.56
C ALA A 268 -3.82 -9.44 15.06
N GLU A 269 -3.38 -8.26 15.50
CA GLU A 269 -3.47 -7.80 16.89
C GLU A 269 -4.94 -7.60 17.35
N ARG A 270 -5.81 -7.16 16.45
CA ARG A 270 -7.24 -6.93 16.71
C ARG A 270 -8.10 -8.18 16.49
N GLY A 271 -7.53 -9.23 15.90
CA GLY A 271 -8.21 -10.49 15.63
C GLY A 271 -9.31 -10.39 14.58
N LEU A 272 -9.08 -9.63 13.51
CA LEU A 272 -10.05 -9.54 12.42
C LEU A 272 -10.32 -10.92 11.83
N SER A 273 -11.58 -11.18 11.49
CA SER A 273 -11.97 -12.41 10.80
C SER A 273 -11.48 -12.42 9.35
N PHE A 274 -11.43 -13.61 8.77
CA PHE A 274 -11.07 -13.81 7.36
C PHE A 274 -11.83 -12.88 6.40
N HIS A 275 -13.16 -12.73 6.57
CA HIS A 275 -13.97 -11.87 5.71
C HIS A 275 -13.70 -10.38 5.93
N GLU A 276 -13.43 -9.96 7.16
CA GLU A 276 -13.03 -8.59 7.45
C GLU A 276 -11.67 -8.27 6.82
N ASN A 277 -10.73 -9.21 6.83
CA ASN A 277 -9.45 -9.07 6.14
C ASN A 277 -9.63 -8.97 4.61
N VAL A 278 -10.45 -9.84 4.02
CA VAL A 278 -10.77 -9.76 2.58
C VAL A 278 -11.28 -8.36 2.20
N HIS A 279 -12.20 -7.81 2.97
CA HIS A 279 -12.76 -6.47 2.70
C HIS A 279 -11.74 -5.35 2.96
N LEU A 280 -11.04 -5.39 4.08
CA LEU A 280 -10.06 -4.38 4.48
C LEU A 280 -8.94 -4.25 3.42
N PHE A 281 -8.32 -5.36 3.03
CA PHE A 281 -7.21 -5.31 2.08
C PHE A 281 -7.64 -4.93 0.67
N ALA A 282 -8.85 -5.31 0.25
CA ALA A 282 -9.42 -4.84 -1.01
C ALA A 282 -9.61 -3.32 -0.97
N LEU A 283 -10.27 -2.80 0.07
CA LEU A 283 -10.51 -1.37 0.22
C LEU A 283 -9.21 -0.57 0.30
N LEU A 284 -8.23 -1.03 1.09
CA LEU A 284 -6.93 -0.40 1.25
C LEU A 284 -6.17 -0.30 -0.09
N ASN A 285 -6.06 -1.42 -0.80
CA ASN A 285 -5.24 -1.50 -2.00
C ASN A 285 -5.89 -0.83 -3.22
N LEU A 286 -7.21 -0.92 -3.39
CA LEU A 286 -7.93 -0.15 -4.42
C LEU A 286 -7.77 1.35 -4.19
N THR A 287 -7.86 1.79 -2.94
CA THR A 287 -7.72 3.19 -2.56
C THR A 287 -6.31 3.72 -2.85
N MET A 288 -5.27 2.97 -2.50
CA MET A 288 -3.89 3.36 -2.79
C MET A 288 -3.62 3.41 -4.30
N ALA A 289 -4.20 2.48 -5.08
CA ALA A 289 -4.05 2.48 -6.53
C ALA A 289 -4.72 3.69 -7.18
N ASP A 290 -5.94 4.02 -6.78
CA ASP A 290 -6.65 5.20 -7.30
C ASP A 290 -5.98 6.50 -6.85
N ALA A 291 -5.41 6.57 -5.65
CA ALA A 291 -4.61 7.71 -5.19
C ALA A 291 -3.34 7.92 -6.03
N VAL A 292 -2.68 6.83 -6.45
CA VAL A 292 -1.55 6.91 -7.39
C VAL A 292 -1.99 7.46 -8.75
N ILE A 293 -3.09 6.96 -9.30
CA ILE A 293 -3.63 7.41 -10.59
C ILE A 293 -3.95 8.93 -10.53
N ALA A 294 -4.68 9.38 -9.52
CA ALA A 294 -5.02 10.80 -9.34
C ALA A 294 -3.77 11.68 -9.07
N CYS A 295 -2.79 11.15 -8.37
CA CYS A 295 -1.51 11.82 -8.14
C CYS A 295 -0.75 11.99 -9.46
N TRP A 296 -0.64 10.93 -10.28
CA TRP A 296 0.06 10.97 -11.57
C TRP A 296 -0.63 11.86 -12.59
N ASP A 297 -1.98 11.89 -12.62
CA ASP A 297 -2.73 12.87 -13.41
C ASP A 297 -2.27 14.30 -13.10
N SER A 298 -2.22 14.67 -11.81
CA SER A 298 -1.79 15.99 -11.37
C SER A 298 -0.30 16.24 -11.70
N LYS A 299 0.58 15.23 -11.48
CA LYS A 299 2.01 15.33 -11.77
C LYS A 299 2.28 15.68 -13.23
N TYR A 300 1.74 14.91 -14.15
CA TYR A 300 1.99 15.12 -15.59
C TYR A 300 1.16 16.25 -16.18
N ARG A 301 0.05 16.63 -15.54
CA ARG A 301 -0.70 17.83 -15.92
C ARG A 301 0.07 19.12 -15.66
N TYR A 302 0.71 19.23 -14.48
CA TYR A 302 1.42 20.44 -14.08
C TYR A 302 2.90 20.41 -14.41
N SER A 303 3.48 19.22 -14.48
CA SER A 303 4.91 19.01 -14.80
C SER A 303 5.83 19.91 -13.99
N PHE A 304 5.59 20.02 -12.67
CA PHE A 304 6.32 20.96 -11.82
C PHE A 304 7.73 20.47 -11.51
N TRP A 305 8.70 21.37 -11.50
CA TRP A 305 10.11 21.05 -11.30
C TRP A 305 10.46 20.55 -9.91
N ARG A 306 11.55 19.79 -9.80
CA ARG A 306 12.05 19.25 -8.54
C ARG A 306 12.86 20.31 -7.78
N PRO A 307 12.97 20.22 -6.42
CA PRO A 307 13.77 21.13 -5.61
C PRO A 307 15.21 21.28 -6.10
N ILE A 308 15.86 20.16 -6.49
CA ILE A 308 17.23 20.20 -7.02
C ILE A 308 17.35 21.14 -8.24
N THR A 309 16.38 21.09 -9.14
CA THR A 309 16.37 21.98 -10.31
C THR A 309 16.10 23.42 -9.89
N ALA A 310 15.06 23.63 -9.06
CA ALA A 310 14.64 24.96 -8.63
C ALA A 310 15.72 25.69 -7.82
N ILE A 311 16.42 24.97 -6.94
CA ILE A 311 17.46 25.56 -6.07
C ILE A 311 18.75 25.82 -6.84
N ARG A 312 19.15 24.89 -7.72
CA ARG A 312 20.39 25.05 -8.50
C ARG A 312 20.30 26.17 -9.52
N GLU A 313 19.15 26.37 -10.11
CA GLU A 313 18.96 27.40 -11.16
C GLU A 313 18.56 28.76 -10.56
N GLY A 314 17.75 28.74 -9.47
CA GLY A 314 17.16 29.96 -8.93
C GLY A 314 16.13 30.59 -9.87
N LEU A 315 15.41 31.60 -9.41
CA LEU A 315 14.61 32.49 -10.25
C LEU A 315 15.42 33.68 -10.77
N THR A 316 16.51 34.00 -10.06
CA THR A 316 17.53 34.96 -10.48
C THR A 316 18.91 34.36 -10.22
N PRO A 317 19.99 34.85 -10.89
CA PRO A 317 21.34 34.38 -10.60
C PRO A 317 21.77 34.56 -9.14
N ALA A 318 21.18 35.50 -8.42
CA ALA A 318 21.45 35.71 -7.01
C ALA A 318 20.82 34.67 -6.07
N ASP A 319 19.74 34.03 -6.51
CA ASP A 319 19.02 33.01 -5.74
C ASP A 319 19.59 31.60 -6.01
N ALA A 320 20.34 31.45 -7.09
CA ALA A 320 20.87 30.16 -7.54
C ALA A 320 21.94 29.61 -6.59
N ASP A 321 21.88 28.30 -6.36
CA ASP A 321 22.92 27.54 -5.65
C ASP A 321 23.28 26.29 -6.48
N PRO A 322 24.13 26.43 -7.49
CA PRO A 322 24.48 25.35 -8.40
C PRO A 322 25.12 24.12 -7.75
N ALA A 323 25.66 24.30 -6.52
CA ALA A 323 26.31 23.23 -5.77
C ALA A 323 25.36 22.52 -4.79
N TRP A 324 24.12 22.96 -4.67
CA TRP A 324 23.17 22.35 -3.75
C TRP A 324 22.85 20.91 -4.15
N GLU A 325 22.87 20.03 -3.16
CA GLU A 325 22.51 18.61 -3.31
C GLU A 325 21.48 18.22 -2.27
N PRO A 326 20.43 17.47 -2.63
CA PRO A 326 19.45 16.95 -1.68
C PRO A 326 20.05 15.83 -0.83
N TRP A 327 19.56 15.69 0.40
CA TRP A 327 19.98 14.63 1.32
C TRP A 327 19.80 13.22 0.72
N LEU A 328 18.72 13.00 -0.04
CA LEU A 328 18.42 11.69 -0.63
C LEU A 328 19.18 11.38 -1.93
N ASP A 329 19.88 12.30 -2.55
CA ASP A 329 20.71 12.03 -3.74
C ASP A 329 22.01 11.24 -3.42
N PHE A 330 22.36 11.16 -2.15
CA PHE A 330 23.47 10.28 -1.70
C PHE A 330 23.17 8.78 -1.96
N PHE A 331 21.93 8.41 -2.27
CA PHE A 331 21.51 7.04 -2.55
C PHE A 331 21.42 6.79 -4.06
N PRO A 332 21.61 5.52 -4.52
CA PRO A 332 21.69 5.18 -5.94
C PRO A 332 20.49 5.62 -6.80
N ALA A 333 19.32 5.82 -6.15
CA ALA A 333 18.11 6.22 -6.86
C ALA A 333 18.01 7.73 -7.11
N GLY A 334 18.70 8.56 -6.32
CA GLY A 334 18.64 10.02 -6.43
C GLY A 334 17.23 10.60 -6.30
N THR A 335 17.05 11.81 -6.83
CA THR A 335 15.73 12.43 -6.96
C THR A 335 14.85 11.63 -7.94
N PRO A 336 13.62 11.20 -7.55
CA PRO A 336 12.77 10.39 -8.41
C PRO A 336 12.48 11.03 -9.77
N ALA A 337 12.60 10.24 -10.84
CA ALA A 337 12.44 10.68 -12.22
C ALA A 337 10.96 10.85 -12.61
N PHE A 338 10.28 11.83 -12.03
CA PHE A 338 8.92 12.28 -12.39
C PHE A 338 8.65 13.65 -11.76
N PRO A 339 7.64 14.40 -12.28
CA PRO A 339 7.31 15.73 -11.76
C PRO A 339 7.08 15.77 -10.26
N GLU A 340 7.43 16.89 -9.65
CA GLU A 340 7.44 17.07 -8.20
C GLU A 340 6.04 16.97 -7.58
N TYR A 341 5.07 17.75 -8.10
CA TYR A 341 3.78 18.04 -7.50
C TYR A 341 2.65 17.15 -7.99
N PRO A 342 1.83 16.59 -7.08
CA PRO A 342 1.98 16.50 -5.62
C PRO A 342 2.90 15.35 -5.21
N SER A 343 3.24 15.23 -3.90
CA SER A 343 4.04 14.13 -3.35
C SER A 343 3.29 12.80 -3.44
N ALA A 344 3.88 11.80 -4.09
CA ALA A 344 3.31 10.46 -4.20
C ALA A 344 3.26 9.72 -2.85
N HIS A 345 4.34 9.80 -2.05
CA HIS A 345 4.36 9.22 -0.72
C HIS A 345 3.24 9.74 0.16
N SER A 346 3.01 11.07 0.12
CA SER A 346 1.92 11.69 0.88
C SER A 346 0.53 11.29 0.35
N SER A 347 0.36 11.20 -0.97
CA SER A 347 -0.93 10.79 -1.57
C SER A 347 -1.30 9.35 -1.21
N ILE A 348 -0.35 8.43 -1.34
CA ILE A 348 -0.56 7.03 -0.98
C ILE A 348 -0.79 6.89 0.53
N SER A 349 0.06 7.54 1.36
CA SER A 349 -0.06 7.42 2.81
C SER A 349 -1.31 8.09 3.36
N GLY A 350 -1.69 9.25 2.83
CA GLY A 350 -2.93 9.92 3.22
C GLY A 350 -4.16 9.07 2.90
N SER A 351 -4.14 8.34 1.78
CA SER A 351 -5.24 7.44 1.41
C SER A 351 -5.29 6.19 2.29
N ALA A 352 -4.15 5.53 2.51
CA ALA A 352 -4.07 4.35 3.35
C ALA A 352 -4.43 4.64 4.82
N ALA A 353 -3.87 5.71 5.38
CA ALA A 353 -4.15 6.14 6.74
C ALA A 353 -5.64 6.47 6.95
N PHE A 354 -6.31 7.08 5.98
CA PHE A 354 -7.75 7.34 6.05
C PHE A 354 -8.55 6.04 6.16
N ILE A 355 -8.26 5.04 5.34
CA ILE A 355 -8.94 3.74 5.38
C ILE A 355 -8.70 3.04 6.73
N LEU A 356 -7.44 3.01 7.18
CA LEU A 356 -7.10 2.37 8.46
C LEU A 356 -7.71 3.10 9.66
N ALA A 357 -7.69 4.44 9.65
CA ALA A 357 -8.34 5.25 10.67
C ALA A 357 -9.86 5.07 10.69
N SER A 358 -10.49 4.92 9.54
CA SER A 358 -11.93 4.64 9.44
C SER A 358 -12.29 3.25 9.97
N THR A 359 -11.37 2.30 9.89
CA THR A 359 -11.57 0.91 10.35
C THR A 359 -11.25 0.74 11.84
N PHE A 360 -10.14 1.32 12.30
CA PHE A 360 -9.57 1.05 13.63
C PHE A 360 -9.62 2.25 14.59
N GLY A 361 -9.94 3.43 14.09
CA GLY A 361 -9.76 4.71 14.80
C GLY A 361 -8.35 5.29 14.57
N ASP A 362 -8.24 6.63 14.47
CA ASP A 362 -6.94 7.28 14.23
C ASP A 362 -5.94 7.02 15.36
N ASP A 363 -6.42 7.04 16.62
CA ASP A 363 -5.61 6.80 17.83
C ASP A 363 -5.25 5.30 18.00
N THR A 364 -4.72 4.69 16.95
CA THR A 364 -4.25 3.31 16.95
C THR A 364 -2.72 3.29 16.94
N SER A 365 -2.14 2.62 17.94
CA SER A 365 -0.69 2.44 18.02
C SER A 365 -0.22 1.32 17.11
N PHE A 366 0.91 1.53 16.43
CA PHE A 366 1.53 0.53 15.56
C PHE A 366 3.02 0.82 15.39
N THR A 367 3.74 -0.18 14.84
CA THR A 367 5.16 -0.09 14.55
C THR A 367 5.42 -0.34 13.07
N VAL A 368 6.24 0.49 12.47
CA VAL A 368 6.62 0.40 11.06
C VAL A 368 8.03 -0.13 10.93
N THR A 369 8.24 -1.01 9.96
CA THR A 369 9.55 -1.44 9.48
C THR A 369 9.80 -0.91 8.08
N SER A 370 11.07 -0.72 7.70
CA SER A 370 11.45 -0.23 6.38
C SER A 370 12.48 -1.18 5.76
N GLU A 371 12.30 -1.48 4.47
CA GLU A 371 13.30 -2.18 3.66
C GLU A 371 14.48 -1.26 3.29
N SER A 372 14.29 0.06 3.36
CA SER A 372 15.32 1.04 3.03
C SER A 372 16.32 1.25 4.16
N ARG A 373 15.91 1.03 5.42
CA ARG A 373 16.73 1.21 6.61
C ARG A 373 16.40 0.19 7.70
N PRO A 374 17.39 -0.44 8.33
CA PRO A 374 17.18 -1.27 9.51
C PRO A 374 16.57 -0.43 10.66
N GLY A 375 15.77 -1.08 11.49
CA GLY A 375 15.12 -0.46 12.64
C GLY A 375 13.61 -0.33 12.47
N THR A 376 13.01 0.30 13.46
CA THR A 376 11.55 0.49 13.53
C THR A 376 11.23 1.91 13.97
N ARG A 377 10.05 2.40 13.56
CA ARG A 377 9.45 3.63 14.08
C ARG A 377 8.05 3.32 14.60
N SER A 378 7.72 3.82 15.79
CA SER A 378 6.43 3.56 16.43
C SER A 378 5.59 4.83 16.48
N PHE A 379 4.30 4.68 16.25
CA PHE A 379 3.34 5.78 16.18
C PHE A 379 2.15 5.49 17.09
N PHE A 380 1.52 6.54 17.59
CA PHE A 380 0.29 6.46 18.39
C PHE A 380 -0.98 6.76 17.57
N SER A 381 -0.80 7.23 16.32
CA SER A 381 -1.91 7.49 15.41
C SER A 381 -1.46 7.39 13.96
N PHE A 382 -2.41 7.11 13.06
CA PHE A 382 -2.13 7.12 11.61
C PHE A 382 -1.78 8.53 11.13
N SER A 383 -2.47 9.55 11.66
CA SER A 383 -2.19 10.95 11.32
C SER A 383 -0.76 11.38 11.69
N SER A 384 -0.19 10.90 12.80
CA SER A 384 1.19 11.18 13.19
C SER A 384 2.21 10.57 12.22
N ALA A 385 1.96 9.34 11.75
CA ALA A 385 2.82 8.71 10.75
C ALA A 385 2.77 9.46 9.40
N VAL A 386 1.59 9.88 8.96
CA VAL A 386 1.42 10.67 7.73
C VAL A 386 2.15 12.01 7.81
N SER A 387 2.13 12.68 8.97
CA SER A 387 2.89 13.92 9.21
C SER A 387 4.39 13.68 9.10
N GLU A 388 4.91 12.62 9.72
CA GLU A 388 6.34 12.28 9.64
C GLU A 388 6.75 11.93 8.20
N ILE A 389 5.89 11.24 7.43
CA ILE A 389 6.16 10.95 6.01
C ILE A 389 6.27 12.26 5.20
N ALA A 390 5.41 13.24 5.45
CA ALA A 390 5.50 14.54 4.79
C ALA A 390 6.83 15.23 5.12
N ASP A 391 7.22 15.26 6.39
CA ASP A 391 8.50 15.77 6.85
C ASP A 391 9.68 15.05 6.18
N ALA A 392 9.63 13.74 6.08
CA ALA A 392 10.67 12.92 5.46
C ALA A 392 10.95 13.33 4.00
N ARG A 393 9.93 13.75 3.25
CA ARG A 393 10.12 14.18 1.85
C ARG A 393 10.76 15.54 1.74
N VAL A 394 10.42 16.46 2.63
CA VAL A 394 11.04 17.81 2.73
C VAL A 394 12.49 17.69 3.23
N PHE A 395 12.72 16.96 4.31
CA PHE A 395 14.04 16.70 4.86
C PHE A 395 14.94 15.90 3.90
N GLY A 396 14.31 15.09 3.06
CA GLY A 396 15.00 14.42 1.96
C GLY A 396 15.45 15.33 0.82
N GLY A 397 14.93 16.55 0.76
CA GLY A 397 15.26 17.53 -0.29
C GLY A 397 14.61 17.26 -1.64
N ILE A 398 13.55 16.46 -1.70
CA ILE A 398 12.97 15.98 -2.97
C ILE A 398 11.53 16.42 -3.20
N HIS A 399 10.89 17.03 -2.21
CA HIS A 399 9.56 17.61 -2.28
C HIS A 399 9.46 18.93 -1.51
N PHE A 400 8.56 19.79 -1.97
CA PHE A 400 8.12 20.98 -1.26
C PHE A 400 7.03 20.65 -0.23
N ARG A 401 6.92 21.47 0.84
CA ARG A 401 5.93 21.26 1.91
C ARG A 401 4.50 21.20 1.37
N THR A 402 4.11 22.19 0.57
CA THR A 402 2.79 22.24 -0.05
C THR A 402 2.47 21.00 -0.88
N SER A 403 3.45 20.44 -1.58
CA SER A 403 3.29 19.18 -2.32
C SER A 403 2.95 17.99 -1.42
N CYS A 404 3.51 17.95 -0.23
CA CYS A 404 3.23 16.92 0.74
C CYS A 404 1.84 17.10 1.36
N ASP A 405 1.48 18.30 1.76
CA ASP A 405 0.20 18.61 2.40
C ASP A 405 -0.98 18.40 1.45
N LEU A 406 -0.84 18.88 0.22
CA LEU A 406 -1.87 18.67 -0.82
C LEU A 406 -1.89 17.22 -1.31
N GLY A 407 -0.75 16.52 -1.30
CA GLY A 407 -0.71 15.08 -1.54
C GLY A 407 -1.55 14.31 -0.51
N ASN A 408 -1.39 14.59 0.78
CA ASN A 408 -2.22 14.03 1.84
C ASN A 408 -3.72 14.34 1.63
N THR A 409 -4.03 15.57 1.27
CA THR A 409 -5.41 15.99 0.99
C THR A 409 -5.99 15.20 -0.19
N LEU A 410 -5.23 15.04 -1.28
CA LEU A 410 -5.63 14.23 -2.43
C LEU A 410 -5.93 12.80 -2.01
N GLY A 411 -4.99 12.17 -1.28
CA GLY A 411 -5.15 10.80 -0.80
C GLY A 411 -6.41 10.61 0.04
N ARG A 412 -6.68 11.52 0.97
CA ARG A 412 -7.89 11.48 1.81
C ARG A 412 -9.17 11.63 1.00
N ASN A 413 -9.21 12.54 0.02
CA ASN A 413 -10.39 12.75 -0.83
C ASN A 413 -10.69 11.51 -1.68
N VAL A 414 -9.65 10.89 -2.24
CA VAL A 414 -9.77 9.61 -2.96
C VAL A 414 -10.29 8.52 -2.03
N ALA A 415 -9.73 8.40 -0.83
CA ALA A 415 -10.10 7.37 0.13
C ALA A 415 -11.55 7.51 0.60
N ASP A 416 -11.99 8.72 0.90
CA ASP A 416 -13.38 9.00 1.28
C ASP A 416 -14.36 8.63 0.15
N PHE A 417 -14.00 8.91 -1.10
CA PHE A 417 -14.81 8.50 -2.25
C PHE A 417 -14.85 6.98 -2.40
N VAL A 418 -13.69 6.32 -2.38
CA VAL A 418 -13.59 4.86 -2.54
C VAL A 418 -14.34 4.13 -1.43
N ALA A 419 -14.20 4.57 -0.17
CA ALA A 419 -14.90 3.97 0.97
C ALA A 419 -16.43 4.04 0.86
N ARG A 420 -16.96 5.08 0.19
CA ARG A 420 -18.41 5.24 -0.01
C ARG A 420 -18.95 4.50 -1.23
N HIS A 421 -18.14 4.22 -2.24
CA HIS A 421 -18.62 3.72 -3.53
C HIS A 421 -18.19 2.29 -3.84
N ALA A 422 -17.05 1.82 -3.30
CA ALA A 422 -16.58 0.46 -3.51
C ALA A 422 -17.23 -0.53 -2.55
N MET A 423 -17.49 -1.75 -3.02
CA MET A 423 -17.83 -2.92 -2.20
C MET A 423 -18.94 -2.61 -1.16
N ARG A 424 -19.98 -1.92 -1.57
CA ARG A 424 -21.09 -1.58 -0.68
C ARG A 424 -21.83 -2.84 -0.23
N PRO A 425 -22.31 -2.91 1.03
CA PRO A 425 -23.10 -4.04 1.50
C PRO A 425 -24.31 -4.29 0.61
N LEU A 426 -24.65 -5.54 0.40
CA LEU A 426 -25.89 -5.89 -0.31
C LEU A 426 -27.11 -5.43 0.51
N GLY A 427 -28.07 -4.78 -0.13
CA GLY A 427 -29.24 -4.21 0.53
C GLY A 427 -29.07 -2.76 1.02
N ASP A 428 -27.90 -2.15 0.79
CA ASP A 428 -27.71 -0.72 1.00
C ASP A 428 -28.21 0.06 -0.22
N ASP A 429 -29.48 0.48 -0.17
CA ASP A 429 -30.18 1.21 -1.24
C ASP A 429 -29.98 2.73 -1.17
N ARG A 430 -28.96 3.21 -0.50
CA ARG A 430 -28.62 4.65 -0.54
C ARG A 430 -28.33 5.02 -1.98
N ASN A 431 -29.18 5.88 -2.55
CA ASN A 431 -29.07 6.34 -3.93
C ASN A 431 -27.71 7.03 -4.11
N ASP A 432 -27.07 6.71 -5.24
CA ASP A 432 -25.87 7.41 -5.72
C ASP A 432 -26.31 8.77 -6.30
N ASP A 433 -26.60 9.76 -5.42
CA ASP A 433 -26.82 11.17 -5.81
C ASP A 433 -25.51 11.96 -5.75
#